data_e1bf0cfc8a0c10f2d0bb85ab227fb08d
#
_entry.id   e1bf0cfc8a0c10f2d0bb85ab227fb08d
#
_cell.length_a   1.000
_cell.length_b   1.000
_cell.length_c   1.000
_cell.angle_alpha   90.00
_cell.angle_beta   90.00
_cell.angle_gamma   90.00
#
_symmetry.space_group_name_H-M   'P 1'
#
loop_
_entity.id
_entity.type
_entity.pdbx_description
1 polymer ?
#
loop_
_entity_poly.entity_id
_entity_poly.type
_entity_poly.pdbx_seq_one_letter_code
_entity_poly.pdbx_strand_id
1 'polypeptide(L)'
;MPSIAIESPASLGWIGAGRLARALAVRAHGVGVRTVAVASRTPATAAWLAEATGARALDAQGVADAADWVFITVPDDAIADVVAGVRWRPGQLVIHCSGAGERDLLAAAEQAGAQTASFHPLFLFAGLPDDAERLRGASIAIDTDAPYDAVLANFAIWLGCTPLLVQAGQRALYHAGANYAASFLLCALHEAATLWAAAGIDREAAVAAMWPLVDGTLAAARARGLSGALAGPVSRGDGSVIDKHLHALNALAGDHAALYTALTRRALALAAERGAPRADVLADLAKRLDTAQ
;
A
#
# COMPACT_ATOMS: atom_id res chain seq x y z
N MET A 1 -21.65 9.58 -24.87
CA MET A 1 -21.26 8.42 -24.08
C MET A 1 -22.48 7.96 -23.31
N PRO A 2 -23.01 6.74 -23.48
CA PRO A 2 -24.11 6.28 -22.66
C PRO A 2 -23.60 6.23 -21.22
N SER A 3 -24.27 6.92 -20.31
CA SER A 3 -24.12 6.77 -18.87
C SER A 3 -24.51 5.33 -18.54
N ILE A 4 -23.51 4.47 -18.27
CA ILE A 4 -23.78 3.20 -17.61
C ILE A 4 -24.24 3.61 -16.20
N ALA A 5 -25.55 3.62 -16.00
CA ALA A 5 -26.13 3.73 -14.67
C ALA A 5 -25.62 2.51 -13.90
N ILE A 6 -24.65 2.73 -13.03
CA ILE A 6 -24.16 1.68 -12.15
C ILE A 6 -25.25 1.50 -11.12
N GLU A 7 -26.05 0.45 -11.35
CA GLU A 7 -26.85 -0.09 -10.26
C GLU A 7 -25.88 -0.38 -9.10
N SER A 8 -26.19 0.10 -7.92
CA SER A 8 -25.47 -0.19 -6.67
C SER A 8 -25.09 -1.67 -6.66
N PRO A 9 -23.87 -2.07 -6.25
CA PRO A 9 -23.52 -3.48 -6.13
C PRO A 9 -24.62 -4.14 -5.30
N ALA A 10 -25.24 -5.17 -5.86
CA ALA A 10 -26.50 -5.70 -5.32
C ALA A 10 -26.30 -6.17 -3.87
N SER A 11 -25.19 -6.84 -3.56
CA SER A 11 -24.89 -7.29 -2.20
C SER A 11 -23.41 -7.63 -2.01
N LEU A 12 -22.82 -7.21 -0.87
CA LEU A 12 -21.44 -7.53 -0.52
C LEU A 12 -21.38 -8.65 0.53
N GLY A 13 -20.45 -9.57 0.35
CA GLY A 13 -20.03 -10.56 1.33
C GLY A 13 -18.54 -10.45 1.65
N TRP A 14 -18.17 -10.82 2.86
CA TRP A 14 -16.78 -10.73 3.32
C TRP A 14 -16.33 -12.07 3.89
N ILE A 15 -15.30 -12.69 3.32
CA ILE A 15 -14.61 -13.84 3.86
C ILE A 15 -13.26 -13.36 4.41
N GLY A 16 -13.21 -13.22 5.73
CA GLY A 16 -12.21 -12.51 6.50
C GLY A 16 -12.82 -11.27 7.17
N ALA A 17 -12.49 -11.02 8.45
CA ALA A 17 -12.96 -9.87 9.22
C ALA A 17 -11.78 -9.17 9.94
N GLY A 18 -10.64 -9.06 9.24
CA GLY A 18 -9.45 -8.35 9.69
C GLY A 18 -9.59 -6.84 9.63
N ARG A 19 -8.50 -6.11 9.91
CA ARG A 19 -8.49 -4.63 9.93
C ARG A 19 -8.96 -4.04 8.61
N LEU A 20 -8.46 -4.56 7.47
CA LEU A 20 -8.85 -4.11 6.13
C LEU A 20 -10.35 -4.33 5.90
N ALA A 21 -10.87 -5.54 6.15
CA ALA A 21 -12.29 -5.84 5.97
C ALA A 21 -13.18 -4.92 6.80
N ARG A 22 -12.81 -4.67 8.06
CA ARG A 22 -13.56 -3.76 8.94
C ARG A 22 -13.63 -2.36 8.36
N ALA A 23 -12.51 -1.79 7.95
CA ALA A 23 -12.49 -0.43 7.41
C ALA A 23 -13.28 -0.34 6.08
N LEU A 24 -13.06 -1.28 5.14
CA LEU A 24 -13.76 -1.27 3.86
C LEU A 24 -15.27 -1.53 3.99
N ALA A 25 -15.68 -2.53 4.78
CA ALA A 25 -17.08 -2.88 4.92
C ALA A 25 -17.87 -1.78 5.67
N VAL A 26 -17.29 -1.20 6.74
CA VAL A 26 -17.90 -0.06 7.44
C VAL A 26 -17.98 1.15 6.52
N ARG A 27 -16.94 1.43 5.73
CA ARG A 27 -16.96 2.51 4.75
C ARG A 27 -18.01 2.28 3.68
N ALA A 28 -18.14 1.06 3.12
CA ALA A 28 -19.16 0.70 2.15
C ALA A 28 -20.57 0.87 2.73
N HIS A 29 -20.79 0.40 3.96
CA HIS A 29 -22.05 0.59 4.67
C HIS A 29 -22.39 2.08 4.84
N GLY A 30 -21.41 2.90 5.22
CA GLY A 30 -21.58 4.36 5.40
C GLY A 30 -21.94 5.12 4.12
N VAL A 31 -21.68 4.57 2.94
CA VAL A 31 -22.10 5.11 1.63
C VAL A 31 -23.33 4.41 1.05
N GLY A 32 -24.04 3.62 1.87
CA GLY A 32 -25.30 2.97 1.50
C GLY A 32 -25.15 1.64 0.73
N VAL A 33 -23.95 1.07 0.66
CA VAL A 33 -23.73 -0.24 0.02
C VAL A 33 -23.99 -1.36 1.03
N ARG A 34 -24.86 -2.29 0.65
CA ARG A 34 -25.34 -3.33 1.55
C ARG A 34 -24.34 -4.45 1.72
N THR A 35 -23.85 -4.67 2.92
CA THR A 35 -23.19 -5.93 3.34
C THR A 35 -24.25 -6.92 3.82
N VAL A 36 -24.26 -8.15 3.31
CA VAL A 36 -25.28 -9.16 3.63
C VAL A 36 -24.76 -10.29 4.52
N ALA A 37 -23.47 -10.62 4.41
CA ALA A 37 -22.88 -11.73 5.13
C ALA A 37 -21.37 -11.53 5.39
N VAL A 38 -20.90 -12.07 6.51
CA VAL A 38 -19.50 -12.01 6.95
C VAL A 38 -19.10 -13.37 7.50
N ALA A 39 -17.93 -13.87 7.10
CA ALA A 39 -17.29 -15.05 7.65
C ALA A 39 -15.90 -14.72 8.23
N SER A 40 -15.51 -15.37 9.31
CA SER A 40 -14.15 -15.29 9.84
C SER A 40 -13.83 -16.53 10.66
N ARG A 41 -12.58 -16.95 10.69
CA ARG A 41 -12.08 -18.01 11.59
C ARG A 41 -12.27 -17.64 13.07
N THR A 42 -12.26 -16.36 13.39
CA THR A 42 -12.51 -15.87 14.74
C THR A 42 -13.96 -15.39 14.84
N PRO A 43 -14.86 -16.12 15.53
CA PRO A 43 -16.28 -15.77 15.60
C PRO A 43 -16.55 -14.35 16.10
N ALA A 44 -15.79 -13.89 17.09
CA ALA A 44 -15.95 -12.54 17.63
C ALA A 44 -15.68 -11.43 16.60
N THR A 45 -14.74 -11.64 15.67
CA THR A 45 -14.46 -10.67 14.61
C THR A 45 -15.54 -10.65 13.54
N ALA A 46 -16.11 -11.83 13.20
CA ALA A 46 -17.26 -11.92 12.30
C ALA A 46 -18.50 -11.26 12.92
N ALA A 47 -18.79 -11.54 14.18
CA ALA A 47 -19.92 -10.94 14.89
C ALA A 47 -19.83 -9.42 14.96
N TRP A 48 -18.64 -8.89 15.31
CA TRP A 48 -18.41 -7.45 15.35
C TRP A 48 -18.69 -6.78 13.99
N LEU A 49 -18.14 -7.35 12.89
CA LEU A 49 -18.32 -6.77 11.56
C LEU A 49 -19.77 -6.91 11.07
N ALA A 50 -20.43 -8.02 11.39
CA ALA A 50 -21.82 -8.25 11.06
C ALA A 50 -22.74 -7.22 11.77
N GLU A 51 -22.50 -6.97 13.07
CA GLU A 51 -23.23 -5.95 13.83
C GLU A 51 -23.00 -4.54 13.27
N ALA A 52 -21.73 -4.18 13.00
CA ALA A 52 -21.37 -2.85 12.47
C ALA A 52 -21.95 -2.56 11.09
N THR A 53 -22.32 -3.57 10.31
CA THR A 53 -22.83 -3.42 8.92
C THR A 53 -24.28 -3.90 8.74
N GLY A 54 -24.92 -4.40 9.79
CA GLY A 54 -26.27 -4.99 9.70
C GLY A 54 -26.30 -6.33 8.93
N ALA A 55 -25.15 -7.00 8.80
CA ALA A 55 -25.00 -8.26 8.08
C ALA A 55 -25.24 -9.48 8.98
N ARG A 56 -25.22 -10.68 8.38
CA ARG A 56 -25.26 -11.96 9.11
C ARG A 56 -23.85 -12.54 9.23
N ALA A 57 -23.50 -13.07 10.40
CA ALA A 57 -22.31 -13.90 10.56
C ALA A 57 -22.62 -15.31 10.07
N LEU A 58 -21.90 -15.79 9.06
CA LEU A 58 -22.07 -17.09 8.43
C LEU A 58 -20.72 -17.80 8.29
N ASP A 59 -20.70 -19.02 7.77
CA ASP A 59 -19.47 -19.62 7.24
C ASP A 59 -19.13 -19.11 5.83
N ALA A 60 -18.00 -19.52 5.28
CA ALA A 60 -17.54 -19.05 3.97
C ALA A 60 -18.50 -19.42 2.84
N GLN A 61 -19.10 -20.62 2.89
CA GLN A 61 -20.09 -21.04 1.90
C GLN A 61 -21.37 -20.21 2.00
N GLY A 62 -21.84 -19.97 3.22
CA GLY A 62 -23.03 -19.13 3.45
C GLY A 62 -22.82 -17.68 2.98
N VAL A 63 -21.59 -17.13 3.05
CA VAL A 63 -21.28 -15.83 2.46
C VAL A 63 -21.37 -15.89 0.94
N ALA A 64 -20.78 -16.91 0.31
CA ALA A 64 -20.83 -17.07 -1.14
C ALA A 64 -22.26 -17.29 -1.66
N ASP A 65 -23.08 -18.02 -0.92
CA ASP A 65 -24.48 -18.26 -1.30
C ASP A 65 -25.34 -16.98 -1.19
N ALA A 66 -24.99 -16.07 -0.27
CA ALA A 66 -25.78 -14.89 0.04
C ALA A 66 -25.42 -13.61 -0.76
N ALA A 67 -24.17 -13.51 -1.25
CA ALA A 67 -23.65 -12.27 -1.82
C ALA A 67 -23.35 -12.37 -3.32
N ASP A 68 -23.50 -11.26 -4.04
CA ASP A 68 -23.13 -11.17 -5.46
C ASP A 68 -21.65 -10.81 -5.64
N TRP A 69 -21.13 -9.96 -4.75
CA TRP A 69 -19.72 -9.63 -4.69
C TRP A 69 -19.12 -10.16 -3.39
N VAL A 70 -18.10 -10.98 -3.49
CA VAL A 70 -17.46 -11.59 -2.32
C VAL A 70 -16.01 -11.13 -2.21
N PHE A 71 -15.72 -10.39 -1.16
CA PHE A 71 -14.37 -9.95 -0.83
C PHE A 71 -13.65 -11.00 0.01
N ILE A 72 -12.51 -11.46 -0.49
CA ILE A 72 -11.60 -12.38 0.20
C ILE A 72 -10.52 -11.54 0.90
N THR A 73 -10.64 -11.42 2.20
CA THR A 73 -9.80 -10.56 3.05
C THR A 73 -9.09 -11.33 4.15
N VAL A 74 -8.79 -12.59 3.84
CA VAL A 74 -7.91 -13.46 4.64
C VAL A 74 -6.43 -13.16 4.35
N PRO A 75 -5.47 -13.66 5.16
CA PRO A 75 -4.04 -13.57 4.82
C PRO A 75 -3.73 -14.10 3.43
N ASP A 76 -2.74 -13.53 2.76
CA ASP A 76 -2.44 -13.79 1.35
C ASP A 76 -2.18 -15.29 1.07
N ASP A 77 -1.48 -15.96 1.97
CA ASP A 77 -1.17 -17.39 1.92
C ASP A 77 -2.40 -18.31 2.06
N ALA A 78 -3.52 -17.80 2.56
CA ALA A 78 -4.76 -18.55 2.75
C ALA A 78 -5.79 -18.31 1.64
N ILE A 79 -5.56 -17.34 0.72
CA ILE A 79 -6.58 -16.95 -0.28
C ILE A 79 -6.95 -18.13 -1.17
N ALA A 80 -5.97 -18.78 -1.79
CA ALA A 80 -6.21 -19.87 -2.74
C ALA A 80 -6.97 -21.05 -2.10
N ASP A 81 -6.56 -21.46 -0.89
CA ASP A 81 -7.22 -22.57 -0.15
C ASP A 81 -8.65 -22.22 0.23
N VAL A 82 -8.89 -21.00 0.70
CA VAL A 82 -10.25 -20.53 1.05
C VAL A 82 -11.13 -20.50 -0.19
N VAL A 83 -10.63 -20.02 -1.32
CA VAL A 83 -11.37 -19.94 -2.59
C VAL A 83 -11.66 -21.35 -3.13
N ALA A 84 -10.72 -22.28 -3.04
CA ALA A 84 -10.90 -23.67 -3.46
C ALA A 84 -11.91 -24.44 -2.57
N GLY A 85 -12.05 -24.04 -1.30
CA GLY A 85 -12.98 -24.66 -0.36
C GLY A 85 -14.44 -24.18 -0.48
N VAL A 86 -14.75 -23.25 -1.38
CA VAL A 86 -16.09 -22.67 -1.56
C VAL A 86 -16.62 -23.00 -2.96
N ARG A 87 -17.92 -23.33 -3.03
CA ARG A 87 -18.62 -23.46 -4.31
C ARG A 87 -19.08 -22.09 -4.80
N TRP A 88 -18.57 -21.68 -5.93
CA TRP A 88 -18.88 -20.43 -6.58
C TRP A 88 -19.97 -20.63 -7.64
N ARG A 89 -20.61 -19.55 -8.08
CA ARG A 89 -21.64 -19.57 -9.12
C ARG A 89 -21.30 -18.63 -10.28
N PRO A 90 -21.73 -18.95 -11.52
CA PRO A 90 -21.56 -18.03 -12.65
C PRO A 90 -22.17 -16.65 -12.38
N GLY A 91 -21.50 -15.61 -12.85
CA GLY A 91 -21.91 -14.21 -12.69
C GLY A 91 -21.62 -13.58 -11.31
N GLN A 92 -21.10 -14.34 -10.35
CA GLN A 92 -20.61 -13.81 -9.08
C GLN A 92 -19.27 -13.09 -9.29
N LEU A 93 -19.02 -12.04 -8.55
CA LEU A 93 -17.72 -11.36 -8.56
C LEU A 93 -16.94 -11.69 -7.29
N VAL A 94 -15.82 -12.37 -7.45
CA VAL A 94 -14.92 -12.76 -6.35
C VAL A 94 -13.68 -11.87 -6.38
N ILE A 95 -13.40 -11.21 -5.26
CA ILE A 95 -12.43 -10.13 -5.18
C ILE A 95 -11.43 -10.42 -4.06
N HIS A 96 -10.14 -10.50 -4.33
CA HIS A 96 -9.15 -10.51 -3.26
C HIS A 96 -8.58 -9.11 -2.99
N CYS A 97 -8.07 -8.91 -1.77
CA CYS A 97 -7.49 -7.64 -1.35
C CYS A 97 -5.96 -7.72 -1.11
N SER A 98 -5.29 -8.78 -1.58
CA SER A 98 -3.83 -8.86 -1.54
C SER A 98 -3.18 -7.75 -2.36
N GLY A 99 -2.08 -7.19 -1.86
CA GLY A 99 -1.29 -6.18 -2.56
C GLY A 99 -0.42 -6.79 -3.66
N ALA A 100 0.21 -7.93 -3.39
CA ALA A 100 1.17 -8.59 -4.27
C ALA A 100 0.57 -9.77 -5.04
N GLY A 101 -0.53 -10.39 -4.54
CA GLY A 101 -1.14 -11.54 -5.17
C GLY A 101 -1.77 -11.20 -6.51
N GLU A 102 -1.58 -12.07 -7.49
CA GLU A 102 -2.22 -12.00 -8.80
C GLU A 102 -3.62 -12.64 -8.75
N ARG A 103 -4.41 -12.48 -9.83
CA ARG A 103 -5.78 -13.04 -9.89
C ARG A 103 -5.84 -14.56 -9.90
N ASP A 104 -4.74 -15.24 -10.21
CA ASP A 104 -4.62 -16.70 -10.15
C ASP A 104 -4.92 -17.30 -8.76
N LEU A 105 -4.77 -16.52 -7.70
CA LEU A 105 -5.25 -16.88 -6.36
C LEU A 105 -6.75 -17.18 -6.33
N LEU A 106 -7.52 -16.72 -7.30
CA LEU A 106 -8.96 -16.91 -7.46
C LEU A 106 -9.32 -17.96 -8.53
N ALA A 107 -8.35 -18.73 -9.03
CA ALA A 107 -8.53 -19.65 -10.15
C ALA A 107 -9.70 -20.65 -9.96
N ALA A 108 -9.94 -21.13 -8.74
CA ALA A 108 -11.06 -22.05 -8.47
C ALA A 108 -12.43 -21.37 -8.66
N ALA A 109 -12.55 -20.07 -8.36
CA ALA A 109 -13.76 -19.30 -8.61
C ALA A 109 -13.95 -19.04 -10.11
N GLU A 110 -12.89 -18.69 -10.82
CA GLU A 110 -12.90 -18.47 -12.27
C GLU A 110 -13.31 -19.74 -13.02
N GLN A 111 -12.77 -20.91 -12.65
CA GLN A 111 -13.14 -22.21 -13.22
C GLN A 111 -14.62 -22.57 -12.99
N ALA A 112 -15.22 -22.06 -11.91
CA ALA A 112 -16.65 -22.20 -11.64
C ALA A 112 -17.54 -21.18 -12.40
N GLY A 113 -16.94 -20.31 -13.23
CA GLY A 113 -17.64 -19.30 -14.03
C GLY A 113 -17.88 -17.98 -13.29
N ALA A 114 -17.30 -17.77 -12.13
CA ALA A 114 -17.30 -16.49 -11.46
C ALA A 114 -16.34 -15.52 -12.16
N GLN A 115 -16.61 -14.23 -12.02
CA GLN A 115 -15.67 -13.16 -12.40
C GLN A 115 -14.67 -12.96 -11.28
N THR A 116 -13.44 -12.61 -11.61
CA THR A 116 -12.38 -12.43 -10.62
C THR A 116 -11.74 -11.05 -10.71
N ALA A 117 -11.39 -10.49 -9.56
CA ALA A 117 -10.75 -9.20 -9.48
C ALA A 117 -9.81 -9.11 -8.27
N SER A 118 -8.90 -8.14 -8.34
CA SER A 118 -8.22 -7.63 -7.16
C SER A 118 -8.69 -6.21 -6.85
N PHE A 119 -8.75 -5.88 -5.55
CA PHE A 119 -9.16 -4.57 -5.06
C PHE A 119 -8.35 -4.24 -3.79
N HIS A 120 -7.15 -3.70 -3.98
CA HIS A 120 -6.20 -3.47 -2.89
C HIS A 120 -6.16 -1.99 -2.49
N PRO A 121 -6.67 -1.62 -1.31
CA PRO A 121 -6.48 -0.28 -0.77
C PRO A 121 -5.01 -0.01 -0.44
N LEU A 122 -4.44 1.02 -1.07
CA LEU A 122 -3.09 1.50 -0.76
C LEU A 122 -3.15 2.36 0.51
N PHE A 123 -3.32 1.69 1.64
CA PHE A 123 -3.56 2.30 2.94
C PHE A 123 -3.03 1.44 4.09
N LEU A 124 -2.49 2.09 5.12
CA LEU A 124 -2.03 1.41 6.34
C LEU A 124 -3.19 1.26 7.34
N PHE A 125 -3.75 0.06 7.41
CA PHE A 125 -4.80 -0.28 8.38
C PHE A 125 -4.19 -0.56 9.76
N ALA A 126 -4.21 0.44 10.63
CA ALA A 126 -3.69 0.33 11.98
C ALA A 126 -4.65 -0.38 12.96
N GLY A 127 -5.92 -0.57 12.56
CA GLY A 127 -6.99 -1.09 13.41
C GLY A 127 -7.59 -0.01 14.30
N LEU A 128 -7.46 1.24 13.92
CA LEU A 128 -8.03 2.38 14.64
C LEU A 128 -9.54 2.49 14.35
N PRO A 129 -10.32 3.02 15.29
CA PRO A 129 -11.76 3.18 15.11
C PRO A 129 -12.15 4.03 13.90
N ASP A 130 -11.31 4.97 13.49
CA ASP A 130 -11.51 5.90 12.38
C ASP A 130 -10.87 5.46 11.06
N ASP A 131 -10.29 4.24 10.96
CA ASP A 131 -9.66 3.74 9.73
C ASP A 131 -10.63 3.80 8.52
N ALA A 132 -11.92 3.59 8.72
CA ALA A 132 -12.94 3.68 7.68
C ALA A 132 -13.08 5.11 7.11
N GLU A 133 -12.98 6.15 7.93
CA GLU A 133 -13.00 7.53 7.46
C GLU A 133 -11.65 7.96 6.88
N ARG A 134 -10.55 7.54 7.49
CA ARG A 134 -9.19 7.83 7.02
C ARG A 134 -8.87 7.17 5.67
N LEU A 135 -9.62 6.13 5.30
CA LEU A 135 -9.52 5.50 3.97
C LEU A 135 -9.88 6.47 2.84
N ARG A 136 -10.66 7.52 3.10
CA ARG A 136 -11.01 8.55 2.11
C ARG A 136 -9.76 9.23 1.56
N GLY A 137 -9.71 9.35 0.23
CA GLY A 137 -8.55 9.89 -0.47
C GLY A 137 -7.42 8.90 -0.72
N ALA A 138 -7.47 7.70 -0.13
CA ALA A 138 -6.52 6.64 -0.47
C ALA A 138 -6.74 6.15 -1.91
N SER A 139 -5.70 5.59 -2.53
CA SER A 139 -5.84 4.90 -3.80
C SER A 139 -6.26 3.45 -3.61
N ILE A 140 -7.05 2.93 -4.56
CA ILE A 140 -7.40 1.52 -4.63
C ILE A 140 -6.81 0.95 -5.92
N ALA A 141 -5.89 0.01 -5.79
CA ALA A 141 -5.32 -0.71 -6.93
C ALA A 141 -6.28 -1.81 -7.38
N ILE A 142 -6.67 -1.76 -8.65
CA ILE A 142 -7.66 -2.64 -9.28
C ILE A 142 -6.99 -3.38 -10.43
N ASP A 143 -7.20 -4.70 -10.49
CA ASP A 143 -6.86 -5.55 -11.61
C ASP A 143 -8.05 -6.48 -11.89
N THR A 144 -8.64 -6.34 -13.05
CA THR A 144 -9.75 -7.17 -13.57
C THR A 144 -9.96 -6.86 -15.04
N ASP A 145 -10.74 -7.68 -15.72
CA ASP A 145 -11.12 -7.47 -17.12
C ASP A 145 -12.38 -6.57 -17.25
N ALA A 146 -12.55 -5.96 -18.42
CA ALA A 146 -13.75 -5.20 -18.74
C ALA A 146 -15.00 -6.13 -18.75
N PRO A 147 -16.15 -5.66 -18.31
CA PRO A 147 -16.44 -4.28 -17.87
C PRO A 147 -16.21 -4.01 -16.38
N TYR A 148 -15.68 -4.98 -15.63
CA TYR A 148 -15.55 -4.90 -14.17
C TYR A 148 -14.49 -3.90 -13.72
N ASP A 149 -13.52 -3.54 -14.57
CA ASP A 149 -12.56 -2.46 -14.32
C ASP A 149 -13.27 -1.13 -14.06
N ALA A 150 -14.22 -0.75 -14.93
CA ALA A 150 -15.02 0.46 -14.75
C ALA A 150 -15.98 0.36 -13.55
N VAL A 151 -16.55 -0.82 -13.31
CA VAL A 151 -17.47 -1.08 -12.19
C VAL A 151 -16.74 -0.91 -10.86
N LEU A 152 -15.57 -1.52 -10.69
CA LEU A 152 -14.78 -1.41 -9.47
C LEU A 152 -14.13 -0.04 -9.31
N ALA A 153 -13.75 0.63 -10.41
CA ALA A 153 -13.28 2.02 -10.36
C ALA A 153 -14.37 2.95 -9.79
N ASN A 154 -15.62 2.81 -10.23
CA ASN A 154 -16.72 3.58 -9.68
C ASN A 154 -17.02 3.22 -8.22
N PHE A 155 -16.92 1.95 -7.85
CA PHE A 155 -17.06 1.54 -6.45
C PHE A 155 -15.99 2.20 -5.57
N ALA A 156 -14.71 2.25 -6.03
CA ALA A 156 -13.66 2.97 -5.33
C ALA A 156 -13.99 4.46 -5.15
N ILE A 157 -14.54 5.12 -6.19
CA ILE A 157 -14.98 6.52 -6.12
C ILE A 157 -16.11 6.71 -5.10
N TRP A 158 -17.07 5.80 -5.03
CA TRP A 158 -18.15 5.85 -4.02
C TRP A 158 -17.60 5.73 -2.59
N LEU A 159 -16.55 4.92 -2.40
CA LEU A 159 -15.86 4.86 -1.11
C LEU A 159 -15.09 6.15 -0.78
N GLY A 160 -15.04 7.12 -1.70
CA GLY A 160 -14.26 8.36 -1.57
C GLY A 160 -12.76 8.14 -1.84
N CYS A 161 -12.43 7.07 -2.56
CA CYS A 161 -11.06 6.68 -2.93
C CYS A 161 -10.76 6.98 -4.41
N THR A 162 -9.49 6.94 -4.77
CA THR A 162 -9.04 7.11 -6.16
C THR A 162 -8.71 5.76 -6.78
N PRO A 163 -9.36 5.33 -7.88
CA PRO A 163 -9.00 4.10 -8.55
C PRO A 163 -7.63 4.20 -9.22
N LEU A 164 -6.86 3.12 -9.14
CA LEU A 164 -5.55 2.94 -9.78
C LEU A 164 -5.57 1.59 -10.51
N LEU A 165 -5.62 1.61 -11.85
CA LEU A 165 -5.60 0.37 -12.63
C LEU A 165 -4.17 -0.18 -12.67
N VAL A 166 -4.02 -1.45 -12.28
CA VAL A 166 -2.77 -2.19 -12.32
C VAL A 166 -2.91 -3.27 -13.38
N GLN A 167 -1.95 -3.35 -14.29
CA GLN A 167 -1.95 -4.38 -15.34
C GLN A 167 -1.70 -5.77 -14.73
N ALA A 168 -2.30 -6.79 -15.31
CA ALA A 168 -2.07 -8.18 -14.94
C ALA A 168 -0.56 -8.52 -14.98
N GLY A 169 -0.08 -9.26 -14.00
CA GLY A 169 1.34 -9.61 -13.87
C GLY A 169 2.23 -8.50 -13.30
N GLN A 170 1.68 -7.34 -12.93
CA GLN A 170 2.46 -6.21 -12.40
C GLN A 170 2.24 -5.96 -10.89
N ARG A 171 1.45 -6.79 -10.22
CA ARG A 171 1.10 -6.56 -8.81
C ARG A 171 2.29 -6.64 -7.87
N ALA A 172 3.21 -7.57 -8.10
CA ALA A 172 4.43 -7.68 -7.29
C ALA A 172 5.27 -6.39 -7.37
N LEU A 173 5.44 -5.83 -8.57
CA LEU A 173 6.18 -4.57 -8.75
C LEU A 173 5.43 -3.37 -8.12
N TYR A 174 4.12 -3.30 -8.32
CA TYR A 174 3.27 -2.30 -7.68
C TYR A 174 3.40 -2.35 -6.15
N HIS A 175 3.29 -3.54 -5.56
CA HIS A 175 3.35 -3.70 -4.10
C HIS A 175 4.76 -3.43 -3.54
N ALA A 176 5.82 -3.77 -4.28
CA ALA A 176 7.18 -3.37 -3.93
C ALA A 176 7.30 -1.83 -3.85
N GLY A 177 6.70 -1.10 -4.81
CA GLY A 177 6.62 0.37 -4.75
C GLY A 177 5.88 0.88 -3.50
N ALA A 178 4.78 0.23 -3.10
CA ALA A 178 4.06 0.56 -1.86
C ALA A 178 4.93 0.35 -0.62
N ASN A 179 5.78 -0.69 -0.60
CA ASN A 179 6.73 -0.94 0.49
C ASN A 179 7.75 0.20 0.64
N TYR A 180 8.24 0.77 -0.49
CA TYR A 180 9.12 1.94 -0.43
C TYR A 180 8.43 3.14 0.21
N ALA A 181 7.15 3.37 -0.08
CA ALA A 181 6.39 4.51 0.44
C ALA A 181 5.96 4.33 1.92
N ALA A 182 5.98 3.12 2.45
CA ALA A 182 5.53 2.81 3.81
C ALA A 182 6.66 2.20 4.67
N SER A 183 6.90 0.90 4.54
CA SER A 183 7.82 0.17 5.44
C SER A 183 9.25 0.66 5.33
N PHE A 184 9.76 0.94 4.11
CA PHE A 184 11.13 1.39 3.94
C PHE A 184 11.33 2.85 4.38
N LEU A 185 10.28 3.68 4.35
CA LEU A 185 10.32 4.98 5.01
C LEU A 185 10.57 4.82 6.52
N LEU A 186 9.88 3.89 7.19
CA LEU A 186 10.12 3.61 8.62
C LEU A 186 11.52 3.06 8.87
N CYS A 187 12.05 2.22 7.97
CA CYS A 187 13.44 1.74 8.06
C CYS A 187 14.44 2.90 7.96
N ALA A 188 14.24 3.85 7.04
CA ALA A 188 15.10 5.03 6.92
C ALA A 188 15.05 5.92 8.16
N LEU A 189 13.87 6.10 8.78
CA LEU A 189 13.73 6.83 10.03
C LEU A 189 14.37 6.11 11.21
N HIS A 190 14.26 4.78 11.26
CA HIS A 190 14.94 3.97 12.25
C HIS A 190 16.45 4.09 12.14
N GLU A 191 16.99 4.04 10.91
CA GLU A 191 18.41 4.22 10.62
C GLU A 191 18.87 5.61 11.10
N ALA A 192 18.14 6.68 10.78
CA ALA A 192 18.47 8.03 11.26
C ALA A 192 18.54 8.10 12.79
N ALA A 193 17.58 7.48 13.50
CA ALA A 193 17.60 7.41 14.96
C ALA A 193 18.82 6.63 15.50
N THR A 194 19.22 5.56 14.81
CA THR A 194 20.40 4.75 15.16
C THR A 194 21.68 5.56 15.03
N LEU A 195 21.84 6.28 13.92
CA LEU A 195 23.02 7.13 13.69
C LEU A 195 23.10 8.30 14.69
N TRP A 196 21.96 8.92 15.03
CA TRP A 196 21.95 9.98 16.03
C TRP A 196 22.24 9.47 17.44
N ALA A 197 21.79 8.25 17.79
CA ALA A 197 22.17 7.59 19.03
C ALA A 197 23.68 7.30 19.08
N ALA A 198 24.28 6.85 17.99
CA ALA A 198 25.73 6.67 17.88
C ALA A 198 26.51 7.99 18.00
N ALA A 199 25.89 9.12 17.62
CA ALA A 199 26.43 10.46 17.84
C ALA A 199 26.17 11.03 19.25
N GLY A 200 25.61 10.23 20.17
CA GLY A 200 25.40 10.60 21.56
C GLY A 200 24.06 11.32 21.85
N ILE A 201 23.14 11.36 20.88
CA ILE A 201 21.82 11.92 21.05
C ILE A 201 20.90 10.86 21.66
N ASP A 202 20.16 11.21 22.71
CA ASP A 202 19.16 10.31 23.31
C ASP A 202 18.14 9.87 22.26
N ARG A 203 17.77 8.56 22.27
CA ARG A 203 16.90 7.97 21.24
C ARG A 203 15.51 8.61 21.19
N GLU A 204 14.92 8.92 22.32
CA GLU A 204 13.59 9.55 22.36
C GLU A 204 13.65 10.98 21.83
N ALA A 205 14.68 11.72 22.23
CA ALA A 205 14.95 13.06 21.71
C ALA A 205 15.22 13.03 20.18
N ALA A 206 15.99 12.04 19.70
CA ALA A 206 16.24 11.85 18.27
C ALA A 206 14.94 11.63 17.49
N VAL A 207 14.09 10.72 17.94
CA VAL A 207 12.80 10.44 17.30
C VAL A 207 11.89 11.68 17.31
N ALA A 208 11.80 12.39 18.43
CA ALA A 208 11.01 13.62 18.53
C ALA A 208 11.51 14.72 17.56
N ALA A 209 12.82 14.88 17.44
CA ALA A 209 13.44 15.89 16.56
C ALA A 209 13.27 15.59 15.07
N MET A 210 13.04 14.30 14.67
CA MET A 210 12.86 13.92 13.26
C MET A 210 11.52 14.40 12.68
N TRP A 211 10.44 14.42 13.46
CA TRP A 211 9.09 14.65 12.93
C TRP A 211 8.96 15.97 12.18
N PRO A 212 9.41 17.13 12.69
CA PRO A 212 9.35 18.39 11.93
C PRO A 212 10.14 18.35 10.62
N LEU A 213 11.26 17.62 10.58
CA LEU A 213 12.06 17.45 9.37
C LEU A 213 11.33 16.57 8.35
N VAL A 214 10.72 15.46 8.78
CA VAL A 214 9.93 14.56 7.93
C VAL A 214 8.72 15.30 7.36
N ASP A 215 7.95 15.98 8.19
CA ASP A 215 6.78 16.76 7.78
C ASP A 215 7.15 17.85 6.76
N GLY A 216 8.22 18.57 7.00
CA GLY A 216 8.75 19.58 6.08
C GLY A 216 9.20 18.98 4.74
N THR A 217 9.83 17.81 4.77
CA THR A 217 10.26 17.07 3.57
C THR A 217 9.06 16.63 2.75
N LEU A 218 8.04 16.03 3.39
CA LEU A 218 6.81 15.60 2.72
C LEU A 218 6.00 16.77 2.17
N ALA A 219 5.91 17.89 2.92
CA ALA A 219 5.27 19.11 2.45
C ALA A 219 5.98 19.70 1.21
N ALA A 220 7.32 19.72 1.22
CA ALA A 220 8.10 20.15 0.07
C ALA A 220 7.91 19.23 -1.15
N ALA A 221 7.86 17.92 -0.94
CA ALA A 221 7.62 16.95 -2.01
C ALA A 221 6.22 17.10 -2.63
N ARG A 222 5.19 17.35 -1.83
CA ARG A 222 3.84 17.65 -2.32
C ARG A 222 3.78 18.94 -3.14
N ALA A 223 4.51 19.96 -2.71
CA ALA A 223 4.48 21.26 -3.37
C ALA A 223 5.33 21.33 -4.65
N ARG A 224 6.45 20.61 -4.73
CA ARG A 224 7.48 20.77 -5.77
C ARG A 224 7.81 19.47 -6.54
N GLY A 225 7.14 18.34 -6.22
CA GLY A 225 7.51 17.01 -6.69
C GLY A 225 8.76 16.47 -5.98
N LEU A 226 9.03 15.17 -6.17
CA LEU A 226 10.12 14.48 -5.46
C LEU A 226 11.50 15.06 -5.80
N SER A 227 11.80 15.25 -7.08
CA SER A 227 13.09 15.82 -7.53
C SER A 227 13.26 17.27 -7.10
N GLY A 228 12.18 18.07 -7.13
CA GLY A 228 12.17 19.47 -6.71
C GLY A 228 12.32 19.68 -5.19
N ALA A 229 11.98 18.67 -4.39
CA ALA A 229 12.13 18.68 -2.95
C ALA A 229 13.51 18.19 -2.46
N LEU A 230 14.31 17.59 -3.35
CA LEU A 230 15.63 17.06 -2.98
C LEU A 230 16.50 18.15 -2.37
N ALA A 231 16.96 17.92 -1.14
CA ALA A 231 17.85 18.80 -0.37
C ALA A 231 19.16 18.04 -0.02
N GLY A 232 20.04 18.69 0.73
CA GLY A 232 21.26 18.06 1.23
C GLY A 232 22.46 18.12 0.26
N PRO A 233 23.53 17.34 0.52
CA PRO A 233 24.80 17.46 -0.18
C PRO A 233 24.70 17.16 -1.67
N VAL A 234 23.93 16.15 -2.08
CA VAL A 234 23.73 15.79 -3.49
C VAL A 234 23.12 16.96 -4.26
N SER A 235 22.10 17.61 -3.70
CA SER A 235 21.41 18.72 -4.38
C SER A 235 22.27 19.96 -4.56
N ARG A 236 23.35 20.10 -3.79
CA ARG A 236 24.32 21.19 -3.87
C ARG A 236 25.62 20.80 -4.57
N GLY A 237 25.82 19.52 -4.90
CA GLY A 237 27.08 19.03 -5.47
C GLY A 237 28.22 18.95 -4.45
N ASP A 238 27.91 18.82 -3.16
CA ASP A 238 28.87 18.89 -2.07
C ASP A 238 29.48 17.52 -1.77
N GLY A 239 30.51 17.13 -2.55
CA GLY A 239 31.22 15.88 -2.38
C GLY A 239 31.97 15.78 -1.06
N SER A 240 32.48 16.92 -0.53
CA SER A 240 33.23 16.90 0.73
C SER A 240 32.38 16.46 1.93
N VAL A 241 31.10 16.81 1.93
CA VAL A 241 30.15 16.39 2.95
C VAL A 241 29.83 14.90 2.81
N ILE A 242 29.68 14.39 1.58
CA ILE A 242 29.49 12.95 1.33
C ILE A 242 30.68 12.15 1.85
N ASP A 243 31.91 12.58 1.57
CA ASP A 243 33.13 11.91 2.06
C ASP A 243 33.18 11.87 3.60
N LYS A 244 32.81 12.97 4.28
CA LYS A 244 32.71 13.01 5.75
C LYS A 244 31.66 12.05 6.29
N HIS A 245 30.49 11.96 5.64
CA HIS A 245 29.44 11.04 6.04
C HIS A 245 29.93 9.60 5.90
N LEU A 246 30.50 9.21 4.75
CA LEU A 246 31.02 7.87 4.51
C LEU A 246 32.13 7.50 5.49
N HIS A 247 33.06 8.41 5.77
CA HIS A 247 34.10 8.19 6.78
C HIS A 247 33.51 7.91 8.16
N ALA A 248 32.55 8.69 8.60
CA ALA A 248 31.88 8.50 9.90
C ALA A 248 31.11 7.18 9.97
N LEU A 249 30.40 6.83 8.88
CA LEU A 249 29.59 5.60 8.80
C LEU A 249 30.46 4.34 8.76
N ASN A 250 31.60 4.38 8.06
CA ASN A 250 32.56 3.28 8.03
C ASN A 250 33.26 3.02 9.39
N ALA A 251 33.25 3.99 10.29
CA ALA A 251 33.74 3.81 11.65
C ALA A 251 32.75 3.08 12.58
N LEU A 252 31.49 2.91 12.15
CA LEU A 252 30.48 2.16 12.87
C LEU A 252 30.45 0.70 12.42
N ALA A 253 30.08 -0.20 13.34
CA ALA A 253 29.81 -1.59 12.99
C ALA A 253 28.45 -1.71 12.27
N GLY A 254 28.40 -2.49 11.19
CA GLY A 254 27.18 -2.72 10.41
C GLY A 254 27.33 -2.28 8.96
N ASP A 255 26.21 -2.19 8.27
CA ASP A 255 26.13 -1.88 6.84
C ASP A 255 25.67 -0.44 6.53
N HIS A 256 25.79 0.46 7.52
CA HIS A 256 25.33 1.87 7.44
C HIS A 256 25.88 2.60 6.21
N ALA A 257 27.17 2.46 5.93
CA ALA A 257 27.80 3.09 4.76
C ALA A 257 27.28 2.50 3.44
N ALA A 258 27.01 1.20 3.38
CA ALA A 258 26.44 0.56 2.18
C ALA A 258 25.02 1.05 1.91
N LEU A 259 24.17 1.13 2.95
CA LEU A 259 22.80 1.68 2.84
C LEU A 259 22.84 3.15 2.41
N TYR A 260 23.68 3.97 3.05
CA TYR A 260 23.86 5.37 2.69
C TYR A 260 24.28 5.53 1.22
N THR A 261 25.24 4.74 0.76
CA THR A 261 25.73 4.73 -0.63
C THR A 261 24.59 4.39 -1.60
N ALA A 262 23.81 3.34 -1.31
CA ALA A 262 22.68 2.93 -2.14
C ALA A 262 21.62 4.05 -2.27
N LEU A 263 21.25 4.68 -1.15
CA LEU A 263 20.31 5.78 -1.13
C LEU A 263 20.85 7.04 -1.81
N THR A 264 22.15 7.34 -1.63
CA THR A 264 22.82 8.47 -2.29
C THR A 264 22.82 8.30 -3.82
N ARG A 265 23.03 7.08 -4.35
CA ARG A 265 22.89 6.81 -5.79
C ARG A 265 21.46 7.09 -6.30
N ARG A 266 20.43 6.79 -5.52
CA ARG A 266 19.03 7.18 -5.86
C ARG A 266 18.83 8.70 -5.83
N ALA A 267 19.47 9.39 -4.87
CA ALA A 267 19.43 10.86 -4.81
C ALA A 267 20.14 11.50 -6.02
N LEU A 268 21.21 10.90 -6.56
CA LEU A 268 21.84 11.36 -7.81
C LEU A 268 20.87 11.27 -8.99
N ALA A 269 20.08 10.20 -9.08
CA ALA A 269 19.06 10.07 -10.13
C ALA A 269 17.98 11.16 -10.01
N LEU A 270 17.47 11.43 -8.81
CA LEU A 270 16.53 12.53 -8.57
C LEU A 270 17.12 13.90 -8.91
N ALA A 271 18.40 14.12 -8.61
CA ALA A 271 19.10 15.35 -8.96
C ALA A 271 19.24 15.51 -10.50
N ALA A 272 19.52 14.41 -11.20
CA ALA A 272 19.59 14.39 -12.66
C ALA A 272 18.25 14.74 -13.32
N GLU A 273 17.13 14.20 -12.81
CA GLU A 273 15.77 14.56 -13.26
C GLU A 273 15.48 16.05 -13.14
N ARG A 274 15.98 16.68 -12.06
CA ARG A 274 15.85 18.12 -11.84
C ARG A 274 16.77 18.95 -12.74
N GLY A 275 17.82 18.36 -13.33
CA GLY A 275 18.85 19.04 -14.11
C GLY A 275 19.83 19.89 -13.27
N ALA A 276 19.90 19.66 -11.94
CA ALA A 276 20.80 20.37 -11.05
C ALA A 276 21.20 19.49 -9.85
N PRO A 277 22.50 19.48 -9.48
CA PRO A 277 23.63 20.17 -10.12
C PRO A 277 23.95 19.63 -11.53
N ARG A 278 24.93 20.24 -12.21
CA ARG A 278 25.36 19.86 -13.57
C ARG A 278 25.81 18.39 -13.62
N ALA A 279 25.72 17.79 -14.81
CA ALA A 279 26.01 16.37 -15.00
C ALA A 279 27.45 15.98 -14.64
N ASP A 280 28.43 16.85 -14.88
CA ASP A 280 29.84 16.63 -14.50
C ASP A 280 30.03 16.55 -12.98
N VAL A 281 29.30 17.38 -12.21
CA VAL A 281 29.28 17.34 -10.76
C VAL A 281 28.64 16.04 -10.24
N LEU A 282 27.50 15.64 -10.83
CA LEU A 282 26.84 14.38 -10.46
C LEU A 282 27.74 13.15 -10.76
N ALA A 283 28.49 13.20 -11.87
CA ALA A 283 29.45 12.15 -12.22
C ALA A 283 30.63 12.09 -11.22
N ASP A 284 31.14 13.24 -10.72
CA ASP A 284 32.14 13.26 -9.67
C ASP A 284 31.61 12.67 -8.36
N LEU A 285 30.39 13.05 -7.94
CA LEU A 285 29.76 12.46 -6.75
C LEU A 285 29.58 10.95 -6.88
N ALA A 286 29.18 10.46 -8.06
CA ALA A 286 29.07 9.02 -8.29
C ALA A 286 30.38 8.27 -8.12
N LYS A 287 31.51 8.81 -8.65
CA LYS A 287 32.85 8.22 -8.50
C LYS A 287 33.28 8.12 -7.03
N ARG A 288 32.97 9.14 -6.21
CA ARG A 288 33.28 9.12 -4.76
C ARG A 288 32.60 7.95 -4.05
N LEU A 289 31.36 7.62 -4.43
CA LEU A 289 30.64 6.47 -3.89
C LEU A 289 31.23 5.12 -4.29
N ASP A 290 31.97 5.05 -5.42
CA ASP A 290 32.65 3.82 -5.89
C ASP A 290 33.97 3.58 -5.12
N THR A 291 34.65 4.66 -4.73
CA THR A 291 35.95 4.58 -4.03
C THR A 291 35.82 4.39 -2.53
N ALA A 292 34.64 4.54 -1.96
CA ALA A 292 34.37 4.42 -0.52
C ALA A 292 33.93 3.01 -0.08
N GLN A 293 33.93 2.03 -0.99
CA GLN A 293 33.73 0.61 -0.74
C GLN A 293 35.10 -0.01 -0.45
#